data_a2d4a2fae1cfb87a30019951d3a3efd4
#
_entry.id   a2d4a2fae1cfb87a30019951d3a3efd4
#
_cell.length_a   1.000
_cell.length_b   1.000
_cell.length_c   1.000
_cell.angle_alpha   90.00
_cell.angle_beta   90.00
_cell.angle_gamma   90.00
#
_symmetry.space_group_name_H-M   'P 1'
#
loop_
_entity.id
_entity.type
_entity.pdbx_description
1 polymer ?
#
loop_
_entity_poly.entity_id
_entity_poly.type
_entity_poly.pdbx_seq_one_letter_code
_entity_poly.pdbx_strand_id
1 'polypeptide(L)'
;FDDLCGTMNRRLLRSKSLNLPTYPSECIYVPDMLVAIVALNNYSKLNKGKYISTVRKWVRKAKSEWLDKETGLLVSFLSEDGIPFKAAPVKGSYSALNCLYLTQIDSVFAREQYHRLKSHFLQSGLLSGIREYHDYSCWLGFDIDAGPVLFNLSPSGTAFAVGAATYFNDVRVRNNFLRTAEIAG
;
A
#
# COMPACT_ATOMS: atom_id res chain seq x y z
N PHE A 1 -11.12 5.95 20.96
CA PHE A 1 -9.92 5.71 20.14
C PHE A 1 -8.89 4.85 20.89
N ASP A 2 -8.73 5.04 22.19
CA ASP A 2 -7.84 4.25 23.08
C ASP A 2 -8.17 2.76 23.03
N ASP A 3 -9.44 2.41 23.22
CA ASP A 3 -9.91 1.03 23.22
C ASP A 3 -9.71 0.36 21.86
N LEU A 4 -9.91 1.11 20.77
CA LEU A 4 -9.70 0.62 19.42
C LEU A 4 -8.22 0.30 19.18
N CYS A 5 -7.33 1.23 19.48
CA CYS A 5 -5.88 1.01 19.36
C CYS A 5 -5.40 -0.13 20.27
N GLY A 6 -5.90 -0.20 21.50
CA GLY A 6 -5.61 -1.31 22.41
C GLY A 6 -6.07 -2.66 21.86
N THR A 7 -7.23 -2.70 21.24
CA THR A 7 -7.79 -3.92 20.65
C THR A 7 -6.99 -4.35 19.41
N MET A 8 -6.69 -3.42 18.49
CA MET A 8 -5.84 -3.71 17.33
C MET A 8 -4.47 -4.25 17.76
N ASN A 9 -3.82 -3.58 18.71
CA ASN A 9 -2.53 -4.03 19.23
C ASN A 9 -2.59 -5.43 19.84
N ARG A 10 -3.60 -5.73 20.66
CA ARG A 10 -3.78 -7.08 21.23
C ARG A 10 -4.01 -8.13 20.16
N ARG A 11 -4.83 -7.85 19.14
CA ARG A 11 -5.09 -8.78 18.03
C ARG A 11 -3.82 -9.07 17.22
N LEU A 12 -3.05 -8.02 16.85
CA LEU A 12 -1.77 -8.17 16.18
C LEU A 12 -0.80 -9.05 16.98
N LEU A 13 -0.65 -8.80 18.28
CA LEU A 13 0.28 -9.55 19.13
C LEU A 13 -0.16 -11.00 19.41
N ARG A 14 -1.46 -11.29 19.33
CA ARG A 14 -2.00 -12.67 19.46
C ARG A 14 -1.84 -13.47 18.18
N SER A 15 -1.79 -12.81 17.04
CA SER A 15 -1.52 -13.47 15.76
C SER A 15 -0.07 -13.94 15.69
N LYS A 16 0.16 -15.19 15.31
CA LYS A 16 1.51 -15.75 15.08
C LYS A 16 2.31 -14.96 14.04
N SER A 17 1.61 -14.32 13.11
CA SER A 17 2.21 -13.61 11.98
C SER A 17 2.04 -12.10 12.01
N LEU A 18 1.63 -11.53 13.15
CA LEU A 18 1.29 -10.10 13.27
C LEU A 18 0.22 -9.66 12.25
N ASN A 19 -0.72 -10.55 11.96
CA ASN A 19 -1.81 -10.29 11.04
C ASN A 19 -3.02 -9.67 11.73
N LEU A 20 -3.74 -8.86 10.97
CA LEU A 20 -5.01 -8.30 11.38
C LEU A 20 -6.00 -8.49 10.23
N PRO A 21 -6.81 -9.57 10.23
CA PRO A 21 -7.79 -9.79 9.18
C PRO A 21 -8.87 -8.71 9.23
N THR A 22 -9.20 -8.15 8.08
CA THR A 22 -10.29 -7.20 7.90
C THR A 22 -11.61 -7.95 7.81
N TYR A 23 -11.62 -9.02 7.04
CA TYR A 23 -12.79 -9.87 6.82
C TYR A 23 -12.56 -11.29 7.35
N PRO A 24 -13.55 -11.90 8.03
CA PRO A 24 -13.45 -13.29 8.47
C PRO A 24 -13.35 -14.26 7.28
N SER A 25 -12.48 -15.26 7.39
CA SER A 25 -12.32 -16.35 6.42
C SER A 25 -11.82 -15.92 5.03
N GLU A 26 -11.26 -14.72 4.90
CA GLU A 26 -10.66 -14.23 3.67
C GLU A 26 -9.14 -14.03 3.83
N CYS A 27 -8.48 -13.76 2.70
CA CYS A 27 -7.07 -13.40 2.74
C CYS A 27 -6.84 -12.08 3.51
N ILE A 28 -5.65 -11.93 4.06
CA ILE A 28 -5.24 -10.74 4.80
C ILE A 28 -4.77 -9.69 3.80
N TYR A 29 -5.44 -8.57 3.76
CA TYR A 29 -5.09 -7.42 2.93
C TYR A 29 -3.97 -6.61 3.58
N VAL A 30 -2.81 -6.55 2.93
CA VAL A 30 -1.64 -5.82 3.47
C VAL A 30 -1.92 -4.31 3.60
N PRO A 31 -2.58 -3.64 2.64
CA PRO A 31 -2.93 -2.23 2.79
C PRO A 31 -3.81 -1.94 4.01
N ASP A 32 -4.78 -2.81 4.30
CA ASP A 32 -5.68 -2.64 5.45
C ASP A 32 -4.94 -2.78 6.78
N MET A 33 -4.03 -3.76 6.87
CA MET A 33 -3.15 -3.86 8.04
C MET A 33 -2.31 -2.59 8.21
N LEU A 34 -1.80 -2.04 7.11
CA LEU A 34 -0.97 -0.85 7.15
C LEU A 34 -1.74 0.37 7.69
N VAL A 35 -3.03 0.51 7.37
CA VAL A 35 -3.91 1.54 7.97
C VAL A 35 -3.95 1.39 9.49
N ALA A 36 -4.12 0.16 10.00
CA ALA A 36 -4.11 -0.09 11.44
C ALA A 36 -2.75 0.23 12.08
N ILE A 37 -1.64 -0.08 11.40
CA ILE A 37 -0.29 0.25 11.85
C ILE A 37 -0.05 1.76 11.88
N VAL A 38 -0.56 2.50 10.88
CA VAL A 38 -0.55 3.98 10.90
C VAL A 38 -1.31 4.52 12.09
N ALA A 39 -2.50 3.99 12.38
CA ALA A 39 -3.28 4.41 13.54
C ALA A 39 -2.52 4.17 14.85
N LEU A 40 -1.90 3.00 15.03
CA LEU A 40 -1.07 2.70 16.21
C LEU A 40 0.16 3.59 16.30
N ASN A 41 0.81 3.91 15.17
CA ASN A 41 1.96 4.80 15.13
C ASN A 41 1.57 6.22 15.55
N ASN A 42 0.50 6.76 14.99
CA ASN A 42 0.02 8.10 15.29
C ASN A 42 -0.47 8.21 16.74
N TYR A 43 -1.17 7.19 17.23
CA TYR A 43 -1.52 7.10 18.65
C TYR A 43 -0.28 7.09 19.53
N SER A 44 0.75 6.34 19.16
CA SER A 44 2.01 6.24 19.92
C SER A 44 2.76 7.57 19.99
N LYS A 45 2.74 8.39 18.93
CA LYS A 45 3.34 9.73 18.93
C LYS A 45 2.70 10.65 19.99
N LEU A 46 1.39 10.50 20.21
CA LEU A 46 0.64 11.30 21.18
C LEU A 46 0.67 10.70 22.60
N ASN A 47 1.00 9.42 22.77
CA ASN A 47 0.88 8.67 24.01
C ASN A 47 2.20 7.96 24.40
N LYS A 48 3.28 8.73 24.51
CA LYS A 48 4.60 8.29 25.04
C LYS A 48 5.13 6.98 24.42
N GLY A 49 4.81 6.70 23.17
CA GLY A 49 5.31 5.51 22.46
C GLY A 49 4.61 4.19 22.80
N LYS A 50 3.39 4.22 23.36
CA LYS A 50 2.67 3.06 23.94
C LYS A 50 2.67 1.80 23.06
N TYR A 51 2.54 1.93 21.72
CA TYR A 51 2.48 0.80 20.78
C TYR A 51 3.62 0.79 19.74
N ILE A 52 4.63 1.63 19.91
CA ILE A 52 5.71 1.77 18.93
C ILE A 52 6.50 0.46 18.71
N SER A 53 6.60 -0.39 19.71
CA SER A 53 7.26 -1.70 19.60
C SER A 53 6.52 -2.61 18.63
N THR A 54 5.19 -2.62 18.65
CA THR A 54 4.35 -3.40 17.72
C THR A 54 4.50 -2.87 16.30
N VAL A 55 4.46 -1.56 16.12
CA VAL A 55 4.70 -0.91 14.82
C VAL A 55 6.06 -1.32 14.24
N ARG A 56 7.13 -1.22 15.03
CA ARG A 56 8.48 -1.61 14.60
C ARG A 56 8.61 -3.10 14.27
N LYS A 57 7.94 -3.98 15.03
CA LYS A 57 7.92 -5.42 14.75
C LYS A 57 7.22 -5.70 13.43
N TRP A 58 6.07 -5.07 13.19
CA TRP A 58 5.32 -5.23 11.94
C TRP A 58 6.13 -4.75 10.74
N VAL A 59 6.71 -3.55 10.77
CA VAL A 59 7.53 -3.00 9.68
C VAL A 59 8.73 -3.90 9.37
N ARG A 60 9.40 -4.42 10.40
CA ARG A 60 10.53 -5.33 10.24
C ARG A 60 10.10 -6.61 9.52
N LYS A 61 8.98 -7.21 9.95
CA LYS A 61 8.42 -8.40 9.33
C LYS A 61 8.02 -8.14 7.88
N ALA A 62 7.33 -7.04 7.61
CA ALA A 62 6.95 -6.64 6.26
C ALA A 62 8.16 -6.54 5.32
N LYS A 63 9.24 -5.92 5.77
CA LYS A 63 10.50 -5.82 5.01
C LYS A 63 11.19 -7.16 4.76
N SER A 64 11.10 -8.10 5.70
CA SER A 64 11.83 -9.38 5.59
C SER A 64 11.04 -10.49 4.92
N GLU A 65 9.70 -10.47 4.99
CA GLU A 65 8.89 -11.63 4.62
C GLU A 65 7.81 -11.35 3.57
N TRP A 66 7.39 -10.07 3.40
CA TRP A 66 6.22 -9.74 2.60
C TRP A 66 6.54 -8.91 1.34
N LEU A 67 7.76 -8.97 0.88
CA LEU A 67 8.13 -8.36 -0.41
C LEU A 67 7.98 -9.39 -1.53
N ASP A 68 7.33 -8.97 -2.59
CA ASP A 68 7.28 -9.73 -3.83
C ASP A 68 8.68 -9.84 -4.45
N LYS A 69 9.03 -11.02 -4.92
CA LYS A 69 10.40 -11.31 -5.39
C LYS A 69 10.75 -10.64 -6.71
N GLU A 70 9.76 -10.39 -7.55
CA GLU A 70 9.97 -9.79 -8.86
C GLU A 70 10.04 -8.27 -8.77
N THR A 71 9.05 -7.67 -8.12
CA THR A 71 8.92 -6.21 -8.05
C THR A 71 9.61 -5.61 -6.82
N GLY A 72 9.81 -6.40 -5.77
CA GLY A 72 10.27 -5.94 -4.46
C GLY A 72 9.29 -5.01 -3.74
N LEU A 73 8.05 -4.95 -4.20
CA LEU A 73 6.95 -4.25 -3.54
C LEU A 73 6.32 -5.11 -2.46
N LEU A 74 5.63 -4.49 -1.52
CA LEU A 74 4.78 -5.24 -0.58
C LEU A 74 3.71 -6.00 -1.36
N VAL A 75 3.54 -7.29 -1.03
CA VAL A 75 2.48 -8.12 -1.62
C VAL A 75 1.10 -7.56 -1.28
N SER A 76 0.12 -7.83 -2.13
CA SER A 76 -1.25 -7.38 -1.91
C SER A 76 -1.94 -8.16 -0.79
N PHE A 77 -1.66 -9.47 -0.72
CA PHE A 77 -2.40 -10.40 0.14
C PHE A 77 -1.50 -11.41 0.85
N LEU A 78 -1.92 -11.80 2.05
CA LEU A 78 -1.31 -12.87 2.84
C LEU A 78 -2.38 -13.89 3.24
N SER A 79 -1.97 -15.13 3.48
CA SER A 79 -2.78 -16.11 4.20
C SER A 79 -2.90 -15.76 5.69
N GLU A 80 -3.77 -16.45 6.41
CA GLU A 80 -3.86 -16.32 7.88
C GLU A 80 -2.53 -16.62 8.59
N ASP A 81 -1.72 -17.49 8.03
CA ASP A 81 -0.37 -17.78 8.55
C ASP A 81 0.69 -16.73 8.16
N GLY A 82 0.30 -15.68 7.44
CA GLY A 82 1.18 -14.59 7.02
C GLY A 82 2.08 -14.92 5.84
N ILE A 83 1.71 -15.92 5.04
CA ILE A 83 2.44 -16.32 3.84
C ILE A 83 1.91 -15.54 2.64
N PRO A 84 2.77 -14.91 1.82
CA PRO A 84 2.35 -14.25 0.58
C PRO A 84 1.60 -15.18 -0.38
N PHE A 85 0.48 -14.72 -0.92
CA PHE A 85 -0.26 -15.44 -1.95
C PHE A 85 0.48 -15.36 -3.29
N LYS A 86 1.12 -16.44 -3.70
CA LYS A 86 1.92 -16.51 -4.94
C LYS A 86 1.09 -16.32 -6.22
N ALA A 87 -0.19 -16.70 -6.19
CA ALA A 87 -1.08 -16.60 -7.33
C ALA A 87 -1.76 -15.23 -7.46
N ALA A 88 -1.63 -14.37 -6.45
CA ALA A 88 -2.22 -13.04 -6.47
C ALA A 88 -1.17 -12.02 -6.93
N PRO A 89 -1.43 -11.27 -8.00
CA PRO A 89 -0.49 -10.27 -8.47
C PRO A 89 -0.36 -9.12 -7.47
N VAL A 90 0.80 -8.47 -7.47
CA VAL A 90 0.95 -7.17 -6.83
C VAL A 90 0.12 -6.16 -7.62
N LYS A 91 -0.77 -5.45 -6.94
CA LYS A 91 -1.64 -4.43 -7.54
C LYS A 91 -1.03 -3.04 -7.43
N GLY A 92 -1.13 -2.26 -8.49
CA GLY A 92 -0.62 -0.88 -8.52
C GLY A 92 -1.35 0.04 -7.55
N SER A 93 -2.68 -0.10 -7.44
CA SER A 93 -3.51 0.64 -6.48
C SER A 93 -3.08 0.41 -5.04
N TYR A 94 -2.88 -0.85 -4.64
CA TYR A 94 -2.43 -1.22 -3.31
C TYR A 94 -1.00 -0.78 -3.03
N SER A 95 -0.11 -0.90 -4.01
CA SER A 95 1.27 -0.43 -3.87
C SER A 95 1.34 1.08 -3.71
N ALA A 96 0.52 1.85 -4.42
CA ALA A 96 0.43 3.29 -4.28
C ALA A 96 -0.11 3.70 -2.90
N LEU A 97 -1.16 3.01 -2.43
CA LEU A 97 -1.71 3.21 -1.09
C LEU A 97 -0.69 2.88 0.01
N ASN A 98 0.02 1.77 -0.14
CA ASN A 98 1.10 1.37 0.77
C ASN A 98 2.20 2.44 0.81
N CYS A 99 2.64 2.96 -0.35
CA CYS A 99 3.64 4.04 -0.40
C CYS A 99 3.19 5.27 0.38
N LEU A 100 1.92 5.69 0.20
CA LEU A 100 1.37 6.85 0.89
C LEU A 100 1.35 6.66 2.41
N TYR A 101 0.87 5.55 2.90
CA TYR A 101 0.78 5.28 4.34
C TYR A 101 2.15 5.04 4.99
N LEU A 102 3.08 4.39 4.32
CA LEU A 102 4.43 4.17 4.82
C LEU A 102 5.17 5.49 5.10
N THR A 103 4.86 6.57 4.41
CA THR A 103 5.46 7.90 4.69
C THR A 103 5.27 8.34 6.14
N GLN A 104 4.20 7.88 6.79
CA GLN A 104 3.87 8.24 8.16
C GLN A 104 4.60 7.38 9.22
N ILE A 105 5.20 6.26 8.80
CA ILE A 105 5.80 5.23 9.67
C ILE A 105 7.30 5.13 9.47
N ASP A 106 7.73 4.93 8.23
CA ASP A 106 9.13 4.68 7.84
C ASP A 106 9.38 5.32 6.46
N SER A 107 9.88 6.54 6.47
CA SER A 107 10.11 7.32 5.24
C SER A 107 11.18 6.72 4.32
N VAL A 108 12.14 5.96 4.86
CA VAL A 108 13.15 5.28 4.06
C VAL A 108 12.51 4.13 3.30
N PHE A 109 11.77 3.29 3.97
CA PHE A 109 11.04 2.18 3.34
C PHE A 109 9.97 2.70 2.36
N ALA A 110 9.25 3.76 2.73
CA ALA A 110 8.30 4.41 1.81
C ALA A 110 8.98 4.88 0.52
N ARG A 111 10.18 5.45 0.60
CA ARG A 111 10.96 5.89 -0.56
C ARG A 111 11.38 4.73 -1.45
N GLU A 112 11.85 3.63 -0.85
CA GLU A 112 12.20 2.41 -1.60
C GLU A 112 10.98 1.86 -2.34
N GLN A 113 9.84 1.73 -1.66
CA GLN A 113 8.59 1.27 -2.25
C GLN A 113 8.09 2.21 -3.36
N TYR A 114 8.20 3.52 -3.17
CA TYR A 114 7.83 4.51 -4.19
C TYR A 114 8.71 4.42 -5.45
N HIS A 115 10.02 4.21 -5.31
CA HIS A 115 10.90 3.99 -6.45
C HIS A 115 10.53 2.73 -7.22
N ARG A 116 10.26 1.61 -6.53
CA ARG A 116 9.82 0.35 -7.12
C ARG A 116 8.44 0.48 -7.78
N LEU A 117 7.50 1.18 -7.15
CA LEU A 117 6.20 1.49 -7.74
C LEU A 117 6.38 2.19 -9.10
N LYS A 118 7.22 3.21 -9.17
CA LYS A 118 7.50 3.91 -10.43
C LYS A 118 8.17 3.00 -11.46
N SER A 119 9.11 2.18 -11.05
CA SER A 119 9.84 1.30 -11.98
C SER A 119 8.92 0.26 -12.65
N HIS A 120 7.93 -0.26 -11.92
CA HIS A 120 7.10 -1.37 -12.39
C HIS A 120 5.71 -0.93 -12.88
N PHE A 121 5.15 0.16 -12.32
CA PHE A 121 3.75 0.51 -12.53
C PHE A 121 3.51 1.89 -13.14
N LEU A 122 4.53 2.75 -13.23
CA LEU A 122 4.35 4.06 -13.83
C LEU A 122 4.14 3.94 -15.34
N GLN A 123 3.01 4.44 -15.81
CA GLN A 123 2.74 4.72 -17.22
C GLN A 123 2.91 6.23 -17.47
N SER A 124 3.66 6.58 -18.52
CA SER A 124 3.87 7.95 -18.95
C SER A 124 3.41 8.14 -20.39
N GLY A 125 2.89 9.31 -20.72
CA GLY A 125 2.38 9.62 -22.06
C GLY A 125 1.31 10.69 -22.01
N LEU A 126 0.38 10.66 -22.97
CA LEU A 126 -0.78 11.54 -23.00
C LEU A 126 -1.62 11.37 -21.73
N LEU A 127 -1.87 10.11 -21.34
CA LEU A 127 -2.42 9.74 -20.05
C LEU A 127 -1.31 9.11 -19.22
N SER A 128 -1.01 9.73 -18.10
CA SER A 128 0.01 9.28 -17.16
C SER A 128 -0.64 8.87 -15.85
N GLY A 129 -0.20 7.75 -15.28
CA GLY A 129 -0.76 7.24 -14.04
C GLY A 129 -0.07 5.96 -13.57
N ILE A 130 -0.67 5.32 -12.58
CA ILE A 130 -0.27 4.02 -12.07
C ILE A 130 -1.13 2.95 -12.74
N ARG A 131 -0.48 1.95 -13.36
CA ARG A 131 -1.16 0.77 -13.87
C ARG A 131 -1.68 -0.07 -12.73
N GLU A 132 -2.80 -0.79 -12.95
CA GLU A 132 -3.27 -1.76 -11.96
C GLU A 132 -2.42 -3.02 -11.96
N TYR A 133 -2.00 -3.49 -13.15
CA TYR A 133 -1.14 -4.67 -13.30
C TYR A 133 0.16 -4.30 -14.02
N HIS A 134 1.28 -4.89 -13.64
CA HIS A 134 2.59 -4.54 -14.19
C HIS A 134 2.81 -5.09 -15.62
N ASP A 135 2.12 -6.17 -15.97
CA ASP A 135 2.24 -6.92 -17.23
C ASP A 135 1.32 -6.42 -18.36
N TYR A 136 0.64 -5.29 -18.17
CA TYR A 136 -0.34 -4.74 -19.12
C TYR A 136 -1.52 -5.68 -19.44
N SER A 137 -1.85 -6.61 -18.57
CA SER A 137 -2.86 -7.64 -18.78
C SER A 137 -4.30 -7.11 -18.85
N CYS A 138 -4.57 -5.88 -18.43
CA CYS A 138 -5.90 -5.31 -18.34
C CYS A 138 -5.97 -3.92 -19.01
N TRP A 139 -6.32 -3.87 -20.30
CA TRP A 139 -6.49 -2.60 -21.00
C TRP A 139 -7.75 -1.84 -20.57
N LEU A 140 -8.89 -2.54 -20.50
CA LEU A 140 -10.17 -2.05 -19.98
C LEU A 140 -10.78 -3.13 -19.10
N GLY A 141 -11.18 -2.77 -17.89
CA GLY A 141 -11.76 -3.72 -16.96
C GLY A 141 -12.29 -3.07 -15.69
N PHE A 142 -12.70 -3.93 -14.79
CA PHE A 142 -13.14 -3.54 -13.46
C PHE A 142 -12.46 -4.46 -12.44
N ASP A 143 -11.79 -3.85 -11.47
CA ASP A 143 -11.26 -4.54 -10.31
C ASP A 143 -12.10 -4.18 -9.10
N ILE A 144 -12.47 -5.16 -8.29
CA ILE A 144 -13.40 -4.97 -7.15
C ILE A 144 -12.84 -3.95 -6.13
N ASP A 145 -11.52 -3.96 -5.95
CA ASP A 145 -10.86 -3.14 -4.93
C ASP A 145 -10.39 -1.79 -5.49
N ALA A 146 -9.93 -1.79 -6.75
CA ALA A 146 -9.39 -0.61 -7.40
C ALA A 146 -10.44 0.19 -8.19
N GLY A 147 -11.59 -0.43 -8.50
CA GLY A 147 -12.62 0.14 -9.36
C GLY A 147 -12.29 -0.03 -10.85
N PRO A 148 -12.70 0.90 -11.72
CA PRO A 148 -12.47 0.79 -13.16
C PRO A 148 -10.98 0.87 -13.48
N VAL A 149 -10.53 0.00 -14.40
CA VAL A 149 -9.22 0.05 -15.02
C VAL A 149 -9.40 0.57 -16.44
N LEU A 150 -8.79 1.71 -16.76
CA LEU A 150 -8.93 2.40 -18.02
C LEU A 150 -7.55 2.56 -18.68
N PHE A 151 -7.35 1.99 -19.85
CA PHE A 151 -6.06 2.02 -20.58
C PHE A 151 -4.88 1.51 -19.74
N ASN A 152 -5.08 0.41 -19.01
CA ASN A 152 -4.23 -0.15 -17.94
C ASN A 152 -4.11 0.71 -16.68
N LEU A 153 -4.59 1.93 -16.67
CA LEU A 153 -4.45 2.82 -15.53
C LEU A 153 -5.50 2.52 -14.45
N SER A 154 -5.05 2.57 -13.20
CA SER A 154 -5.88 2.56 -12.02
C SER A 154 -6.10 4.00 -11.56
N PRO A 155 -7.33 4.56 -11.67
CA PRO A 155 -7.62 5.89 -11.16
C PRO A 155 -7.35 6.02 -9.67
N SER A 156 -7.77 5.03 -8.86
CA SER A 156 -7.51 5.00 -7.42
C SER A 156 -6.02 4.93 -7.10
N GLY A 157 -5.27 4.03 -7.77
CA GLY A 157 -3.82 3.93 -7.63
C GLY A 157 -3.11 5.23 -8.01
N THR A 158 -3.55 5.87 -9.08
CA THR A 158 -3.01 7.16 -9.52
C THR A 158 -3.27 8.26 -8.48
N ALA A 159 -4.48 8.32 -7.92
CA ALA A 159 -4.82 9.28 -6.86
C ALA A 159 -3.96 9.09 -5.60
N PHE A 160 -3.78 7.86 -5.12
CA PHE A 160 -2.89 7.58 -3.99
C PHE A 160 -1.44 7.94 -4.27
N ALA A 161 -0.96 7.68 -5.50
CA ALA A 161 0.39 8.01 -5.91
C ALA A 161 0.66 9.52 -6.00
N VAL A 162 -0.36 10.37 -6.24
CA VAL A 162 -0.23 11.84 -6.11
C VAL A 162 0.22 12.23 -4.71
N GLY A 163 -0.35 11.59 -3.67
CA GLY A 163 0.04 11.83 -2.29
C GLY A 163 1.51 11.47 -2.02
N ALA A 164 1.94 10.29 -2.47
CA ALA A 164 3.33 9.86 -2.34
C ALA A 164 4.29 10.76 -3.14
N ALA A 165 3.95 11.11 -4.39
CA ALA A 165 4.74 12.03 -5.22
C ALA A 165 4.88 13.42 -4.57
N THR A 166 3.82 13.90 -3.94
CA THR A 166 3.84 15.16 -3.19
C THR A 166 4.80 15.08 -2.00
N TYR A 167 4.70 14.02 -1.21
CA TYR A 167 5.57 13.81 -0.05
C TYR A 167 7.06 13.75 -0.43
N PHE A 168 7.39 13.08 -1.53
CA PHE A 168 8.78 12.95 -2.01
C PHE A 168 9.24 14.09 -2.91
N ASN A 169 8.42 15.12 -3.09
CA ASN A 169 8.70 16.27 -3.96
C ASN A 169 8.98 15.87 -5.43
N ASP A 170 8.33 14.81 -5.91
CA ASP A 170 8.39 14.39 -7.31
C ASP A 170 7.38 15.18 -8.14
N VAL A 171 7.71 16.46 -8.34
CA VAL A 171 6.82 17.44 -9.00
C VAL A 171 6.41 17.00 -10.40
N ARG A 172 7.34 16.35 -11.14
CA ARG A 172 7.08 15.90 -12.52
C ARG A 172 6.00 14.81 -12.54
N VAL A 173 6.13 13.77 -11.72
CA VAL A 173 5.15 12.68 -11.66
C VAL A 173 3.81 13.20 -11.17
N ARG A 174 3.81 13.98 -10.08
CA ARG A 174 2.57 14.59 -9.54
C ARG A 174 1.82 15.40 -10.60
N ASN A 175 2.50 16.31 -11.29
CA ASN A 175 1.85 17.18 -12.26
C ASN A 175 1.34 16.41 -13.49
N ASN A 176 2.03 15.36 -13.92
CA ASN A 176 1.54 14.49 -14.99
C ASN A 176 0.25 13.76 -14.59
N PHE A 177 0.17 13.27 -13.34
CA PHE A 177 -1.05 12.62 -12.84
C PHE A 177 -2.22 13.60 -12.73
N LEU A 178 -1.98 14.80 -12.21
CA LEU A 178 -3.01 15.84 -12.13
C LEU A 178 -3.52 16.24 -13.53
N ARG A 179 -2.62 16.38 -14.51
CA ARG A 179 -3.01 16.64 -15.91
C ARG A 179 -3.88 15.51 -16.47
N THR A 180 -3.56 14.25 -16.17
CA THR A 180 -4.40 13.12 -16.59
C THR A 180 -5.80 13.22 -15.99
N ALA A 181 -5.91 13.57 -14.71
CA ALA A 181 -7.19 13.77 -14.04
C ALA A 181 -8.00 14.91 -14.68
N GLU A 182 -7.36 16.03 -15.03
CA GLU A 182 -8.00 17.17 -15.72
C GLU A 182 -8.52 16.79 -17.13
N ILE A 183 -7.80 15.89 -17.85
CA ILE A 183 -8.23 15.42 -19.17
C ILE A 183 -9.41 14.43 -19.06
N ALA A 184 -9.46 13.67 -17.96
CA ALA A 184 -10.48 12.65 -17.75
C ALA A 184 -11.82 13.19 -17.23
N GLY A 185 -11.88 14.46 -16.81
CA GLY A 185 -13.10 15.14 -16.35
C GLY A 185 -13.13 15.51 -14.91
#